data_3e3ffe8cd881d49f84eae6dadaab375c
#
_entry.id   3e3ffe8cd881d49f84eae6dadaab375c
#
_cell.length_a   1.000
_cell.length_b   1.000
_cell.length_c   1.000
_cell.angle_alpha   90.00
_cell.angle_beta   90.00
_cell.angle_gamma   90.00
#
_symmetry.space_group_name_H-M   'P 1'
#
loop_
_entity.id
_entity.type
_entity.pdbx_description
1 polymer ?
#
loop_
_entity_poly.entity_id
_entity_poly.type
_entity_poly.pdbx_seq_one_letter_code
_entity_poly.pdbx_strand_id
1 'polypeptide(L)'
;VRPAHISAAVLSAVAALTLCAPAASARVVPDPMAAGERVTVGDDGRCTGEGTARARSTLFGTVPLRPSDRGRAGVATVARGATAGRYTVTVDCGAGGPRHTETVTVRGVRTAGMSVTQAAGGLALLVLVGGAAHVLRRTLKTYLWDARRGT
;
A
#
# COMPACT_ATOMS: atom_id res chain seq x y z
N VAL A 1 -57.69 27.76 -26.19
CA VAL A 1 -56.62 27.73 -25.20
C VAL A 1 -55.79 26.47 -25.46
N ARG A 2 -54.59 26.65 -26.04
CA ARG A 2 -53.68 25.57 -26.39
C ARG A 2 -52.64 25.47 -25.27
N PRO A 3 -52.43 24.30 -24.64
CA PRO A 3 -51.30 24.13 -23.76
C PRO A 3 -50.00 23.96 -24.54
N ALA A 4 -49.01 24.76 -24.16
CA ALA A 4 -47.67 24.72 -24.68
C ALA A 4 -46.95 23.45 -24.22
N HIS A 5 -46.48 22.67 -25.18
CA HIS A 5 -45.60 21.55 -24.92
C HIS A 5 -44.21 22.08 -24.60
N ILE A 6 -43.85 22.06 -23.35
CA ILE A 6 -42.47 22.33 -22.93
C ILE A 6 -41.72 21.01 -23.07
N SER A 7 -41.03 20.88 -24.21
CA SER A 7 -40.07 19.80 -24.46
C SER A 7 -38.84 20.03 -23.60
N ALA A 8 -38.77 19.39 -22.45
CA ALA A 8 -37.59 19.33 -21.64
C ALA A 8 -36.58 18.38 -22.33
N ALA A 9 -35.74 18.91 -23.17
CA ALA A 9 -34.57 18.21 -23.66
C ALA A 9 -33.54 18.14 -22.54
N VAL A 10 -33.63 17.10 -21.73
CA VAL A 10 -32.57 16.74 -20.77
C VAL A 10 -31.42 16.14 -21.59
N LEU A 11 -30.49 16.99 -21.97
CA LEU A 11 -29.20 16.57 -22.50
C LEU A 11 -28.42 15.90 -21.39
N SER A 12 -28.49 14.58 -21.34
CA SER A 12 -27.60 13.75 -20.54
C SER A 12 -26.21 13.79 -21.15
N ALA A 13 -25.43 14.79 -20.77
CA ALA A 13 -23.99 14.79 -20.99
C ALA A 13 -23.35 13.80 -20.02
N VAL A 14 -23.38 12.52 -20.39
CA VAL A 14 -22.52 11.53 -19.76
C VAL A 14 -21.11 11.82 -20.24
N ALA A 15 -20.40 12.63 -19.48
CA ALA A 15 -18.96 12.78 -19.61
C ALA A 15 -18.33 11.42 -19.23
N ALA A 16 -18.05 10.62 -20.24
CA ALA A 16 -17.19 9.44 -20.10
C ALA A 16 -15.81 9.95 -19.73
N LEU A 17 -15.53 10.08 -18.45
CA LEU A 17 -14.18 10.17 -17.91
C LEU A 17 -13.52 8.81 -18.19
N THR A 18 -12.96 8.66 -19.38
CA THR A 18 -11.97 7.65 -19.66
C THR A 18 -10.79 7.94 -18.73
N LEU A 19 -10.78 7.28 -17.56
CA LEU A 19 -9.58 7.17 -16.77
C LEU A 19 -8.56 6.41 -17.63
N CYS A 20 -7.74 7.15 -18.38
CA CYS A 20 -6.51 6.61 -18.90
C CYS A 20 -5.64 6.28 -17.68
N ALA A 21 -5.81 5.07 -17.14
CA ALA A 21 -4.82 4.51 -16.24
C ALA A 21 -3.49 4.55 -17.03
N PRO A 22 -2.44 5.18 -16.50
CA PRO A 22 -1.13 5.12 -17.15
C PRO A 22 -0.81 3.63 -17.28
N ALA A 23 -0.66 3.17 -18.52
CA ALA A 23 -0.29 1.79 -18.76
C ALA A 23 1.06 1.57 -18.07
N ALA A 24 1.05 0.82 -16.97
CA ALA A 24 2.27 0.44 -16.27
C ALA A 24 3.24 -0.12 -17.30
N SER A 25 4.37 0.54 -17.46
CA SER A 25 5.29 0.27 -18.58
C SER A 25 6.42 -0.66 -18.20
N ALA A 26 6.54 -0.98 -16.94
CA ALA A 26 7.39 -2.03 -16.37
C ALA A 26 6.64 -2.68 -15.22
N ARG A 27 6.99 -3.92 -14.89
CA ARG A 27 6.38 -4.64 -13.78
C ARG A 27 7.45 -4.98 -12.75
N VAL A 28 7.21 -4.57 -11.53
CA VAL A 28 8.08 -4.93 -10.39
C VAL A 28 7.24 -5.66 -9.35
N VAL A 29 7.71 -6.84 -8.91
CA VAL A 29 6.98 -7.66 -7.94
C VAL A 29 7.96 -8.17 -6.88
N PRO A 30 7.63 -8.02 -5.60
CA PRO A 30 6.46 -7.34 -5.03
C PRO A 30 6.55 -5.80 -5.07
N ASP A 31 5.43 -5.12 -5.11
CA ASP A 31 5.29 -3.69 -4.88
C ASP A 31 4.08 -3.50 -3.93
N PRO A 32 4.27 -2.87 -2.77
CA PRO A 32 5.48 -2.28 -2.23
C PRO A 32 6.50 -3.31 -1.72
N MET A 33 7.78 -3.00 -1.87
CA MET A 33 8.93 -3.85 -1.50
C MET A 33 9.62 -3.36 -0.22
N ALA A 34 10.45 -4.21 0.39
CA ALA A 34 11.26 -3.87 1.55
C ALA A 34 12.76 -3.74 1.18
N ALA A 35 13.51 -2.99 1.99
CA ALA A 35 14.96 -2.93 1.87
C ALA A 35 15.55 -4.34 2.06
N GLY A 36 16.48 -4.75 1.20
CA GLY A 36 17.09 -6.07 1.17
C GLY A 36 16.23 -7.17 0.52
N GLU A 37 14.98 -6.87 0.13
CA GLU A 37 14.08 -7.82 -0.50
C GLU A 37 14.50 -8.14 -1.94
N ARG A 38 14.24 -9.38 -2.35
CA ARG A 38 14.43 -9.81 -3.73
C ARG A 38 13.17 -9.50 -4.53
N VAL A 39 13.33 -8.82 -5.65
CA VAL A 39 12.24 -8.40 -6.53
C VAL A 39 12.46 -8.91 -7.94
N THR A 40 11.38 -9.18 -8.64
CA THR A 40 11.40 -9.50 -10.07
C THR A 40 10.97 -8.25 -10.84
N VAL A 41 11.81 -7.85 -11.80
CA VAL A 41 11.56 -6.73 -12.69
C VAL A 41 11.32 -7.27 -14.08
N GLY A 42 10.22 -6.90 -14.72
CA GLY A 42 9.84 -7.34 -16.06
C GLY A 42 9.44 -6.18 -16.97
N ASP A 43 9.49 -6.43 -18.27
CA ASP A 43 9.03 -5.51 -19.32
C ASP A 43 7.58 -5.76 -19.73
N ASP A 44 6.97 -6.81 -19.20
CA ASP A 44 5.60 -7.24 -19.49
C ASP A 44 5.32 -7.40 -21.01
N GLY A 45 6.36 -7.83 -21.76
CA GLY A 45 6.29 -8.05 -23.20
C GLY A 45 6.42 -6.80 -24.07
N ARG A 46 6.79 -5.67 -23.51
CA ARG A 46 6.88 -4.40 -24.25
C ARG A 46 8.17 -4.20 -25.03
N CYS A 47 9.23 -4.91 -24.64
CA CYS A 47 10.46 -4.92 -25.39
C CYS A 47 10.36 -5.89 -26.58
N THR A 48 9.90 -5.40 -27.70
CA THR A 48 9.86 -6.15 -28.97
C THR A 48 11.23 -6.06 -29.66
N GLY A 49 11.83 -7.20 -29.99
CA GLY A 49 13.12 -7.23 -30.67
C GLY A 49 14.16 -8.10 -29.96
N GLU A 50 15.24 -8.44 -30.66
CA GLU A 50 16.30 -9.34 -30.17
C GLU A 50 17.35 -8.66 -29.29
N GLY A 51 17.21 -7.37 -29.03
CA GLY A 51 18.14 -6.56 -28.21
C GLY A 51 18.19 -7.01 -26.74
N THR A 52 19.29 -6.70 -26.07
CA THR A 52 19.45 -6.93 -24.62
C THR A 52 18.69 -5.86 -23.84
N ALA A 53 17.57 -6.23 -23.21
CA ALA A 53 16.84 -5.33 -22.31
C ALA A 53 17.53 -5.28 -20.93
N ARG A 54 17.45 -4.11 -20.28
CA ARG A 54 18.02 -3.88 -18.95
C ARG A 54 17.08 -3.02 -18.12
N ALA A 55 16.96 -3.37 -16.86
CA ALA A 55 16.30 -2.52 -15.87
C ALA A 55 17.34 -1.73 -15.07
N ARG A 56 17.03 -0.47 -14.76
CA ARG A 56 17.89 0.42 -13.95
C ARG A 56 17.09 1.11 -12.87
N SER A 57 17.63 1.15 -11.66
CA SER A 57 17.08 1.91 -10.55
C SER A 57 18.19 2.23 -9.55
N THR A 58 18.02 3.30 -8.79
CA THR A 58 18.88 3.59 -7.63
C THR A 58 18.72 2.56 -6.52
N LEU A 59 17.64 1.77 -6.54
CA LEU A 59 17.40 0.71 -5.57
C LEU A 59 18.29 -0.51 -5.73
N PHE A 60 18.69 -0.86 -6.94
CA PHE A 60 19.40 -2.11 -7.22
C PHE A 60 20.44 -2.02 -8.35
N GLY A 61 20.66 -0.81 -8.90
CA GLY A 61 21.59 -0.60 -10.00
C GLY A 61 21.03 -1.04 -11.35
N THR A 62 21.83 -1.76 -12.14
CA THR A 62 21.47 -2.25 -13.47
C THR A 62 21.34 -3.76 -13.47
N VAL A 63 20.22 -4.28 -13.95
CA VAL A 63 19.89 -5.71 -14.02
C VAL A 63 19.57 -6.09 -15.47
N PRO A 64 20.23 -7.10 -16.05
CA PRO A 64 19.87 -7.61 -17.37
C PRO A 64 18.55 -8.37 -17.30
N LEU A 65 17.68 -8.12 -18.27
CA LEU A 65 16.42 -8.84 -18.42
C LEU A 65 16.60 -9.98 -19.44
N ARG A 66 16.19 -11.17 -19.06
CA ARG A 66 16.25 -12.38 -19.87
C ARG A 66 14.86 -12.80 -20.35
N PRO A 67 14.74 -13.52 -21.46
CA PRO A 67 13.44 -14.04 -21.90
C PRO A 67 12.73 -14.82 -20.78
N SER A 68 11.43 -14.61 -20.67
CA SER A 68 10.53 -15.23 -19.69
C SER A 68 9.15 -15.41 -20.32
N ASP A 69 8.23 -16.11 -19.64
CA ASP A 69 6.89 -16.44 -20.16
C ASP A 69 6.05 -15.18 -20.50
N ARG A 70 6.37 -14.03 -19.92
CA ARG A 70 5.63 -12.78 -20.12
C ARG A 70 6.49 -11.66 -20.69
N GLY A 71 7.40 -12.00 -21.59
CA GLY A 71 8.35 -11.06 -22.14
C GLY A 71 9.76 -11.28 -21.59
N ARG A 72 10.33 -10.29 -20.91
CA ARG A 72 11.67 -10.39 -20.32
C ARG A 72 11.62 -10.01 -18.85
N ALA A 73 12.36 -10.74 -18.04
CA ALA A 73 12.43 -10.50 -16.61
C ALA A 73 13.86 -10.68 -16.07
N GLY A 74 14.12 -10.03 -14.96
CA GLY A 74 15.36 -10.16 -14.20
C GLY A 74 15.07 -10.09 -12.71
N VAL A 75 15.95 -10.68 -11.91
CA VAL A 75 15.86 -10.63 -10.45
C VAL A 75 16.86 -9.62 -9.92
N ALA A 76 16.38 -8.74 -9.07
CA ALA A 76 17.18 -7.74 -8.37
C ALA A 76 17.05 -7.91 -6.86
N THR A 77 18.00 -7.36 -6.11
CA THR A 77 17.89 -7.22 -4.67
C THR A 77 17.90 -5.75 -4.32
N VAL A 78 16.86 -5.31 -3.63
CA VAL A 78 16.75 -3.92 -3.15
C VAL A 78 17.87 -3.63 -2.19
N ALA A 79 18.53 -2.49 -2.33
CA ALA A 79 19.62 -2.09 -1.45
C ALA A 79 19.15 -2.12 0.03
N ARG A 80 19.97 -2.71 0.91
CA ARG A 80 19.65 -2.81 2.34
C ARG A 80 19.50 -1.46 3.03
N GLY A 81 20.18 -0.44 2.49
CA GLY A 81 20.08 0.95 2.97
C GLY A 81 18.98 1.76 2.28
N ALA A 82 18.11 1.15 1.48
CA ALA A 82 17.02 1.88 0.85
C ALA A 82 16.05 2.42 1.90
N THR A 83 15.79 3.72 1.85
CA THR A 83 14.82 4.38 2.73
C THR A 83 13.41 4.21 2.19
N ALA A 84 12.40 4.35 3.08
CA ALA A 84 11.00 4.34 2.63
C ALA A 84 10.73 5.50 1.68
N GLY A 85 10.05 5.22 0.57
CA GLY A 85 9.77 6.25 -0.42
C GLY A 85 9.40 5.67 -1.79
N ARG A 86 9.19 6.58 -2.74
CA ARG A 86 8.94 6.24 -4.14
C ARG A 86 10.24 6.32 -4.92
N TYR A 87 10.44 5.34 -5.79
CA TYR A 87 11.62 5.21 -6.63
C TYR A 87 11.21 4.93 -8.06
N THR A 88 12.08 5.29 -8.96
CA THR A 88 11.86 5.05 -10.39
C THR A 88 12.66 3.84 -10.85
N VAL A 89 11.98 2.96 -11.57
CA VAL A 89 12.60 1.84 -12.31
C VAL A 89 12.45 2.13 -13.79
N THR A 90 13.54 2.15 -14.52
CA THR A 90 13.54 2.35 -15.97
C THR A 90 13.93 1.05 -16.65
N VAL A 91 13.12 0.56 -17.55
CA VAL A 91 13.41 -0.56 -18.45
C VAL A 91 13.82 0.01 -19.80
N ASP A 92 15.03 -0.35 -20.23
CA ASP A 92 15.60 -0.01 -21.51
C ASP A 92 15.59 -1.27 -22.40
N CYS A 93 14.91 -1.21 -23.52
CA CYS A 93 14.74 -2.35 -24.42
C CYS A 93 15.95 -2.60 -25.35
N GLY A 94 17.06 -1.93 -25.12
CA GLY A 94 18.29 -2.09 -25.91
C GLY A 94 18.49 -0.99 -26.95
N ALA A 95 19.49 -1.17 -27.80
CA ALA A 95 19.91 -0.16 -28.76
C ALA A 95 18.77 0.28 -29.69
N GLY A 96 18.39 1.57 -29.59
CA GLY A 96 17.31 2.14 -30.39
C GLY A 96 15.90 1.73 -29.96
N GLY A 97 15.75 0.90 -28.94
CA GLY A 97 14.47 0.50 -28.40
C GLY A 97 13.83 1.54 -27.47
N PRO A 98 12.55 1.37 -27.16
CA PRO A 98 11.84 2.27 -26.27
C PRO A 98 12.36 2.13 -24.82
N ARG A 99 12.15 3.20 -24.04
CA ARG A 99 12.33 3.21 -22.58
C ARG A 99 10.99 3.27 -21.89
N HIS A 100 10.85 2.44 -20.89
CA HIS A 100 9.66 2.39 -20.05
C HIS A 100 10.05 2.70 -18.61
N THR A 101 9.21 3.49 -17.95
CA THR A 101 9.48 3.95 -16.58
C THR A 101 8.31 3.59 -15.68
N GLU A 102 8.60 3.02 -14.53
CA GLU A 102 7.63 2.66 -13.50
C GLU A 102 8.02 3.27 -12.17
N THR A 103 7.03 3.68 -11.38
CA THR A 103 7.25 4.16 -10.02
C THR A 103 6.89 3.06 -9.04
N VAL A 104 7.85 2.68 -8.23
CA VAL A 104 7.73 1.63 -7.22
C VAL A 104 7.87 2.21 -5.82
N THR A 105 7.33 1.51 -4.82
CA THR A 105 7.33 1.98 -3.43
C THR A 105 8.17 1.06 -2.55
N VAL A 106 9.12 1.65 -1.82
CA VAL A 106 9.84 0.97 -0.74
C VAL A 106 9.12 1.25 0.58
N ARG A 107 8.74 0.19 1.28
CA ARG A 107 8.20 0.28 2.64
C ARG A 107 9.29 0.59 3.63
N GLY A 108 9.00 1.47 4.59
CA GLY A 108 9.85 1.63 5.78
C GLY A 108 9.89 0.30 6.55
N VAL A 109 11.06 -0.03 7.10
CA VAL A 109 11.14 -1.07 8.13
C VAL A 109 10.21 -0.60 9.26
N ARG A 110 9.06 -1.24 9.39
CA ARG A 110 8.32 -1.15 10.65
C ARG A 110 9.19 -1.88 11.67
N THR A 111 10.04 -1.15 12.34
CA THR A 111 10.47 -1.58 13.67
C THR A 111 9.16 -1.82 14.40
N ALA A 112 8.93 -3.06 14.83
CA ALA A 112 7.80 -3.42 15.68
C ALA A 112 8.01 -2.81 17.07
N GLY A 113 8.26 -1.51 17.11
CA GLY A 113 8.15 -0.68 18.29
C GLY A 113 6.66 -0.42 18.49
N MET A 114 6.09 -1.00 19.54
CA MET A 114 4.80 -0.56 20.06
C MET A 114 4.80 0.96 20.04
N SER A 115 3.91 1.57 19.24
CA SER A 115 3.79 3.02 19.28
C SER A 115 3.45 3.40 20.72
N VAL A 116 4.14 4.38 21.26
CA VAL A 116 3.94 4.86 22.64
C VAL A 116 2.46 5.19 22.90
N THR A 117 1.74 5.59 21.87
CA THR A 117 0.29 5.80 21.87
C THR A 117 -0.53 4.53 22.11
N GLN A 118 -0.09 3.36 21.59
CA GLN A 118 -0.78 2.10 21.87
C GLN A 118 -0.52 1.58 23.29
N ALA A 119 0.69 1.79 23.81
CA ALA A 119 1.01 1.44 25.19
C ALA A 119 0.23 2.33 26.20
N ALA A 120 0.11 3.64 25.92
CA ALA A 120 -0.65 4.55 26.77
C ALA A 120 -2.16 4.24 26.78
N GLY A 121 -2.75 3.86 25.63
CA GLY A 121 -4.15 3.47 25.54
C GLY A 121 -4.47 2.18 26.31
N GLY A 122 -3.59 1.20 26.27
CA GLY A 122 -3.74 -0.07 26.98
C GLY A 122 -3.71 0.09 28.50
N LEU A 123 -2.79 0.92 29.01
CA LEU A 123 -2.69 1.22 30.45
C LEU A 123 -3.92 2.00 30.97
N ALA A 124 -4.42 2.97 30.20
CA ALA A 124 -5.62 3.72 30.58
C ALA A 124 -6.85 2.82 30.70
N LEU A 125 -7.03 1.85 29.80
CA LEU A 125 -8.13 0.88 29.84
C LEU A 125 -8.01 -0.04 31.08
N LEU A 126 -6.82 -0.51 31.40
CA LEU A 126 -6.60 -1.36 32.59
C LEU A 126 -6.90 -0.61 33.89
N VAL A 127 -6.54 0.66 34.00
CA VAL A 127 -6.85 1.49 35.17
C VAL A 127 -8.33 1.73 35.31
N LEU A 128 -9.06 1.99 34.20
CA LEU A 128 -10.51 2.18 34.23
C LEU A 128 -11.27 0.91 34.63
N VAL A 129 -10.90 -0.23 34.05
CA VAL A 129 -11.57 -1.51 34.37
C VAL A 129 -11.21 -1.97 35.78
N GLY A 130 -9.98 -1.86 36.19
CA GLY A 130 -9.52 -2.20 37.55
C GLY A 130 -10.12 -1.29 38.62
N GLY A 131 -10.19 0.02 38.33
CA GLY A 131 -10.82 1.01 39.22
C GLY A 131 -12.31 0.75 39.42
N ALA A 132 -13.05 0.51 38.33
CA ALA A 132 -14.48 0.21 38.40
C ALA A 132 -14.76 -1.08 39.20
N ALA A 133 -14.00 -2.13 38.99
CA ALA A 133 -14.13 -3.39 39.74
C ALA A 133 -13.87 -3.21 41.24
N HIS A 134 -12.88 -2.36 41.57
CA HIS A 134 -12.55 -2.08 42.98
C HIS A 134 -13.67 -1.31 43.68
N VAL A 135 -14.23 -0.29 43.05
CA VAL A 135 -15.36 0.48 43.58
C VAL A 135 -16.61 -0.40 43.73
N LEU A 136 -16.90 -1.23 42.75
CA LEU A 136 -18.06 -2.15 42.82
C LEU A 136 -17.94 -3.16 43.99
N ARG A 137 -16.75 -3.69 44.23
CA ARG A 137 -16.51 -4.60 45.37
C ARG A 137 -16.70 -3.89 46.71
N ARG A 138 -16.34 -2.62 46.84
CA ARG A 138 -16.54 -1.86 48.08
C ARG A 138 -18.02 -1.58 48.34
N THR A 139 -18.75 -1.17 47.32
CA THR A 139 -20.20 -0.90 47.47
C THR A 139 -20.97 -2.17 47.78
N LEU A 140 -20.69 -3.30 47.14
CA LEU A 140 -21.34 -4.57 47.44
C LEU A 140 -21.07 -5.06 48.88
N LYS A 141 -19.88 -4.85 49.40
CA LYS A 141 -19.60 -5.20 50.80
C LYS A 141 -20.42 -4.35 51.78
N THR A 142 -20.61 -3.11 51.57
CA THR A 142 -21.40 -2.23 52.44
C THR A 142 -22.89 -2.63 52.42
N TYR A 143 -23.47 -2.91 51.26
CA TYR A 143 -24.85 -3.40 51.15
C TYR A 143 -25.08 -4.74 51.82
N LEU A 144 -24.12 -5.68 51.75
CA LEU A 144 -24.24 -7.00 52.39
C LEU A 144 -24.12 -6.90 53.92
N TRP A 145 -23.37 -5.93 54.44
CA TRP A 145 -23.27 -5.69 55.88
C TRP A 145 -24.55 -5.05 56.46
N ASP A 146 -25.15 -4.11 55.76
CA ASP A 146 -26.40 -3.49 56.18
C ASP A 146 -27.58 -4.46 56.16
N ALA A 147 -27.65 -5.34 55.15
CA ALA A 147 -28.68 -6.39 55.08
C ALA A 147 -28.60 -7.42 56.22
N ARG A 148 -27.42 -7.64 56.83
CA ARG A 148 -27.28 -8.53 57.97
C ARG A 148 -27.55 -7.90 59.33
N ARG A 149 -27.60 -6.59 59.45
CA ARG A 149 -27.92 -5.88 60.72
C ARG A 149 -29.40 -5.57 60.87
N GLY A 150 -30.23 -5.77 59.83
CA GLY A 150 -31.65 -5.50 59.85
C GLY A 150 -32.53 -6.67 60.19
N THR A 151 -31.99 -7.81 60.61
CA THR A 151 -32.68 -8.95 61.17
C THR A 151 -32.26 -9.11 62.62
#